data_8f89fc8c37e7f4287ef0dafea869884e
#
_entry.id   8f89fc8c37e7f4287ef0dafea869884e
#
_cell.length_a   1.000
_cell.length_b   1.000
_cell.length_c   1.000
_cell.angle_alpha   90.00
_cell.angle_beta   90.00
_cell.angle_gamma   90.00
#
_symmetry.space_group_name_H-M   'P 1'
#
loop_
_entity.id
_entity.type
_entity.pdbx_description
1 polymer ?
#
loop_
_entity_poly.entity_id
_entity_poly.type
_entity_poly.pdbx_seq_one_letter_code
_entity_poly.pdbx_strand_id
1 'polypeptide(L)'
;HIPFKSQQFDVVLSGYSLRDAISLKTAISEIQRVLKDGGKWIIVDLGKPDEPIARFGVSFYLKLILPIVAYAAGGRLGLKFAALHKTYRLWPKNKKLESMLLEKFSSVEFEKDLMGGAIMVTAHK
;
A
#
# COMPACT_ATOMS: atom_id res chain seq x y z
N HIS A 1 12.62 1.86 11.96
CA HIS A 1 12.63 0.78 12.96
C HIS A 1 11.31 0.74 13.74
N ILE A 2 10.68 -0.42 13.80
CA ILE A 2 9.47 -0.66 14.59
C ILE A 2 9.90 -0.97 16.04
N PRO A 3 9.40 -0.25 17.06
CA PRO A 3 9.90 -0.35 18.44
C PRO A 3 9.36 -1.60 19.19
N PHE A 4 9.36 -2.73 18.52
CA PHE A 4 8.95 -4.02 19.07
C PHE A 4 10.04 -5.07 18.87
N LYS A 5 10.07 -6.09 19.74
CA LYS A 5 10.99 -7.23 19.61
C LYS A 5 10.63 -8.08 18.39
N SER A 6 11.59 -8.89 17.93
CA SER A 6 11.33 -9.88 16.88
C SER A 6 10.32 -10.93 17.34
N GLN A 7 9.57 -11.48 16.39
CA GLN A 7 8.61 -12.58 16.64
C GLN A 7 7.61 -12.30 17.76
N GLN A 8 6.96 -11.14 17.70
CA GLN A 8 6.04 -10.71 18.74
C GLN A 8 4.56 -10.82 18.33
N PHE A 9 4.26 -10.69 17.04
CA PHE A 9 2.89 -10.60 16.54
C PHE A 9 2.51 -11.79 15.67
N ASP A 10 1.29 -12.28 15.84
CA ASP A 10 0.69 -13.31 14.98
C ASP A 10 0.13 -12.67 13.69
N VAL A 11 -0.36 -11.43 13.80
CA VAL A 11 -0.91 -10.66 12.68
C VAL A 11 -0.46 -9.22 12.76
N VAL A 12 -0.06 -8.65 11.63
CA VAL A 12 0.15 -7.20 11.46
C VAL A 12 -0.84 -6.70 10.39
N LEU A 13 -1.47 -5.57 10.64
CA LEU A 13 -2.38 -4.91 9.70
C LEU A 13 -1.83 -3.53 9.32
N SER A 14 -1.77 -3.25 8.03
CA SER A 14 -1.43 -1.93 7.48
C SER A 14 -2.56 -1.43 6.59
N GLY A 15 -3.21 -0.33 7.01
CA GLY A 15 -4.24 0.33 6.22
C GLY A 15 -3.77 1.71 5.76
N TYR A 16 -3.67 1.93 4.45
CA TYR A 16 -3.33 3.20 3.79
C TYR A 16 -2.06 3.91 4.30
N SER A 17 -1.14 3.19 4.93
CA SER A 17 0.04 3.75 5.60
C SER A 17 1.36 3.35 4.97
N LEU A 18 1.38 2.25 4.22
CA LEU A 18 2.62 1.68 3.70
C LEU A 18 3.28 2.58 2.63
N ARG A 19 2.47 3.35 1.89
CA ARG A 19 2.94 4.32 0.89
C ARG A 19 3.73 5.47 1.49
N ASP A 20 3.53 5.77 2.76
CA ASP A 20 4.17 6.87 3.46
C ASP A 20 5.49 6.44 4.13
N ALA A 21 5.84 5.16 4.01
CA ALA A 21 7.10 4.65 4.51
C ALA A 21 8.29 5.27 3.73
N ILE A 22 9.29 5.77 4.47
CA ILE A 22 10.52 6.35 3.88
C ILE A 22 11.23 5.33 2.98
N SER A 23 11.23 4.05 3.38
CA SER A 23 11.78 2.93 2.62
C SER A 23 10.84 1.73 2.73
N LEU A 24 10.22 1.38 1.60
CA LEU A 24 9.35 0.23 1.51
C LEU A 24 10.09 -1.09 1.84
N LYS A 25 11.32 -1.24 1.35
CA LYS A 25 12.15 -2.42 1.65
C LYS A 25 12.41 -2.57 3.15
N THR A 26 12.74 -1.47 3.82
CA THR A 26 12.97 -1.47 5.27
C THR A 26 11.68 -1.78 6.02
N ALA A 27 10.55 -1.21 5.60
CA ALA A 27 9.24 -1.50 6.21
C ALA A 27 8.88 -2.98 6.09
N ILE A 28 9.04 -3.58 4.90
CA ILE A 28 8.79 -5.01 4.65
C ILE A 28 9.67 -5.87 5.58
N SER A 29 10.97 -5.56 5.67
CA SER A 29 11.90 -6.32 6.53
C SER A 29 11.58 -6.20 8.02
N GLU A 30 11.20 -5.01 8.48
CA GLU A 30 10.84 -4.78 9.87
C GLU A 30 9.52 -5.48 10.25
N ILE A 31 8.53 -5.48 9.36
CA ILE A 31 7.28 -6.20 9.61
C ILE A 31 7.53 -7.71 9.63
N GLN A 32 8.31 -8.22 8.70
CA GLN A 32 8.71 -9.63 8.69
C GLN A 32 9.45 -10.01 9.98
N ARG A 33 10.31 -9.11 10.50
CA ARG A 33 11.05 -9.31 11.75
C ARG A 33 10.13 -9.44 12.97
N VAL A 34 9.13 -8.56 13.10
CA VAL A 34 8.24 -8.54 14.26
C VAL A 34 7.15 -9.59 14.22
N LEU A 35 6.85 -10.16 13.05
CA LEU A 35 5.94 -11.29 12.90
C LEU A 35 6.58 -12.57 13.42
N LYS A 36 5.79 -13.39 14.12
CA LYS A 36 6.13 -14.77 14.46
C LYS A 36 6.21 -15.64 13.21
N ASP A 37 6.89 -16.75 13.31
CA ASP A 37 6.87 -17.77 12.26
C ASP A 37 5.44 -18.33 12.13
N GLY A 38 4.94 -18.41 10.90
CA GLY A 38 3.54 -18.70 10.61
C GLY A 38 2.58 -17.50 10.78
N GLY A 39 3.10 -16.33 11.16
CA GLY A 39 2.32 -15.10 11.24
C GLY A 39 2.03 -14.50 9.87
N LYS A 40 1.08 -13.57 9.79
CA LYS A 40 0.66 -12.95 8.54
C LYS A 40 0.59 -11.43 8.61
N TRP A 41 0.86 -10.80 7.49
CA TRP A 41 0.70 -9.36 7.28
C TRP A 41 -0.43 -9.09 6.30
N ILE A 42 -1.42 -8.30 6.72
CA ILE A 42 -2.54 -7.89 5.89
C ILE A 42 -2.33 -6.42 5.51
N ILE A 43 -2.35 -6.13 4.22
CA ILE A 43 -2.16 -4.79 3.66
C ILE A 43 -3.44 -4.41 2.92
N VAL A 44 -4.02 -3.26 3.26
CA VAL A 44 -5.10 -2.63 2.49
C VAL A 44 -4.63 -1.25 2.07
N ASP A 45 -4.46 -1.03 0.78
CA ASP A 45 -3.92 0.23 0.26
C ASP A 45 -4.41 0.51 -1.18
N LEU A 46 -4.07 1.68 -1.70
CA LEU A 46 -4.22 1.96 -3.11
C LEU A 46 -3.26 1.07 -3.91
N GLY A 47 -3.79 0.45 -4.94
CA GLY A 47 -3.00 -0.27 -5.92
C GLY A 47 -2.49 0.65 -7.02
N LYS A 48 -1.37 0.27 -7.64
CA LYS A 48 -0.88 0.88 -8.87
C LYS A 48 -0.98 -0.12 -10.01
N PRO A 49 -2.01 0.00 -10.86
CA PRO A 49 -2.25 -0.96 -11.93
C PRO A 49 -1.02 -1.18 -12.80
N ASP A 50 -0.81 -2.42 -13.22
CA ASP A 50 0.25 -2.78 -14.16
C ASP A 50 -0.10 -2.30 -15.57
N GLU A 51 -1.40 -2.35 -15.92
CA GLU A 51 -1.91 -1.89 -17.21
C GLU A 51 -1.83 -0.36 -17.36
N PRO A 52 -1.28 0.17 -18.47
CA PRO A 52 -1.08 1.61 -18.65
C PRO A 52 -2.37 2.43 -18.61
N ILE A 53 -3.45 1.92 -19.22
CA ILE A 53 -4.75 2.63 -19.29
C ILE A 53 -5.39 2.72 -17.91
N ALA A 54 -5.46 1.61 -17.17
CA ALA A 54 -5.99 1.59 -15.81
C ALA A 54 -5.16 2.49 -14.88
N ARG A 55 -3.83 2.44 -15.00
CA ARG A 55 -2.92 3.30 -14.23
C ARG A 55 -3.12 4.79 -14.53
N PHE A 56 -3.33 5.14 -15.79
CA PHE A 56 -3.65 6.52 -16.17
C PHE A 56 -4.98 6.97 -15.53
N GLY A 57 -6.01 6.13 -15.58
CA GLY A 57 -7.32 6.42 -14.97
C GLY A 57 -7.21 6.66 -13.46
N VAL A 58 -6.51 5.80 -12.73
CA VAL A 58 -6.28 5.98 -11.28
C VAL A 58 -5.48 7.26 -11.01
N SER A 59 -4.42 7.51 -11.76
CA SER A 59 -3.60 8.71 -11.61
C SER A 59 -4.41 9.99 -11.89
N PHE A 60 -5.24 10.00 -12.92
CA PHE A 60 -6.12 11.10 -13.28
C PHE A 60 -7.16 11.36 -12.16
N TYR A 61 -7.78 10.29 -11.66
CA TYR A 61 -8.71 10.38 -10.54
C TYR A 61 -8.08 11.01 -9.31
N LEU A 62 -6.91 10.51 -8.88
CA LEU A 62 -6.21 11.02 -7.69
C LEU A 62 -5.70 12.44 -7.86
N LYS A 63 -5.33 12.84 -9.08
CA LYS A 63 -4.76 14.15 -9.35
C LYS A 63 -5.83 15.24 -9.48
N LEU A 64 -6.95 14.92 -10.11
CA LEU A 64 -7.95 15.91 -10.53
C LEU A 64 -9.30 15.71 -9.82
N ILE A 65 -9.87 14.54 -9.87
CA ILE A 65 -11.24 14.30 -9.41
C ILE A 65 -11.30 14.31 -7.88
N LEU A 66 -10.44 13.55 -7.23
CA LEU A 66 -10.43 13.40 -5.78
C LEU A 66 -10.24 14.74 -5.03
N PRO A 67 -9.30 15.63 -5.40
CA PRO A 67 -9.17 16.93 -4.73
C PRO A 67 -10.39 17.83 -4.90
N ILE A 68 -11.08 17.77 -6.05
CA ILE A 68 -12.29 18.56 -6.30
C ILE A 68 -13.44 18.06 -5.41
N VAL A 69 -13.67 16.74 -5.38
CA VAL A 69 -14.72 16.11 -4.55
C VAL A 69 -14.42 16.35 -3.07
N ALA A 70 -13.19 16.18 -2.65
CA ALA A 70 -12.76 16.40 -1.28
C ALA A 70 -12.90 17.88 -0.85
N TYR A 71 -12.62 18.82 -1.76
CA TYR A 71 -12.84 20.23 -1.51
C TYR A 71 -14.33 20.56 -1.36
N ALA A 72 -15.18 20.00 -2.23
CA ALA A 72 -16.64 20.19 -2.15
C ALA A 72 -17.22 19.64 -0.84
N ALA A 73 -16.69 18.50 -0.33
CA ALA A 73 -17.17 17.86 0.88
C ALA A 73 -16.58 18.45 2.19
N GLY A 74 -15.31 18.86 2.17
CA GLY A 74 -14.55 19.25 3.37
C GLY A 74 -13.81 20.60 3.27
N GLY A 75 -14.09 21.41 2.25
CA GLY A 75 -13.46 22.71 2.06
C GLY A 75 -11.95 22.61 1.93
N ARG A 76 -11.24 23.56 2.56
CA ARG A 76 -9.77 23.64 2.49
C ARG A 76 -9.02 22.39 2.99
N LEU A 77 -9.64 21.62 3.91
CA LEU A 77 -9.05 20.36 4.38
C LEU A 77 -9.00 19.31 3.28
N GLY A 78 -9.97 19.32 2.35
CA GLY A 78 -9.99 18.42 1.21
C GLY A 78 -8.80 18.58 0.25
N LEU A 79 -8.20 19.76 0.18
CA LEU A 79 -7.01 20.01 -0.65
C LEU A 79 -5.79 19.18 -0.20
N LYS A 80 -5.74 18.71 1.05
CA LYS A 80 -4.69 17.81 1.54
C LYS A 80 -4.65 16.46 0.80
N PHE A 81 -5.79 16.04 0.23
CA PHE A 81 -5.85 14.82 -0.60
C PHE A 81 -5.03 14.91 -1.89
N ALA A 82 -4.67 16.11 -2.35
CA ALA A 82 -3.74 16.27 -3.47
C ALA A 82 -2.35 15.64 -3.18
N ALA A 83 -1.97 15.51 -1.91
CA ALA A 83 -0.73 14.84 -1.53
C ALA A 83 -0.73 13.33 -1.86
N LEU A 84 -1.89 12.68 -1.94
CA LEU A 84 -2.00 11.26 -2.31
C LEU A 84 -1.40 10.97 -3.68
N HIS A 85 -1.54 11.89 -4.63
CA HIS A 85 -0.94 11.71 -5.95
C HIS A 85 0.60 11.71 -5.92
N LYS A 86 1.23 12.44 -4.99
CA LYS A 86 2.69 12.46 -4.83
C LYS A 86 3.21 11.11 -4.33
N THR A 87 2.62 10.57 -3.26
CA THR A 87 3.00 9.27 -2.72
C THR A 87 2.68 8.14 -3.69
N TYR A 88 1.55 8.24 -4.40
CA TYR A 88 1.18 7.29 -5.45
C TYR A 88 2.20 7.21 -6.59
N ARG A 89 2.83 8.33 -6.98
CA ARG A 89 3.86 8.33 -8.03
C ARG A 89 5.07 7.47 -7.65
N LEU A 90 5.46 7.49 -6.38
CA LEU A 90 6.60 6.73 -5.85
C LEU A 90 6.22 5.28 -5.53
N TRP A 91 4.92 4.98 -5.42
CA TRP A 91 4.42 3.65 -5.12
C TRP A 91 4.74 2.66 -6.25
N PRO A 92 5.18 1.43 -5.95
CA PRO A 92 5.47 0.43 -6.97
C PRO A 92 4.19 -0.04 -7.68
N LYS A 93 4.33 -0.55 -8.90
CA LYS A 93 3.25 -1.27 -9.57
C LYS A 93 2.89 -2.54 -8.78
N ASN A 94 1.66 -3.01 -8.94
CA ASN A 94 1.14 -4.16 -8.18
C ASN A 94 2.05 -5.40 -8.30
N LYS A 95 2.46 -5.78 -9.51
CA LYS A 95 3.40 -6.91 -9.73
C LYS A 95 4.75 -6.69 -9.06
N LYS A 96 5.25 -5.45 -9.04
CA LYS A 96 6.52 -5.14 -8.37
C LYS A 96 6.39 -5.24 -6.85
N LEU A 97 5.28 -4.76 -6.28
CA LEU A 97 4.99 -4.90 -4.86
C LEU A 97 4.91 -6.38 -4.45
N GLU A 98 4.17 -7.17 -5.23
CA GLU A 98 4.05 -8.61 -5.01
C GLU A 98 5.41 -9.30 -5.02
N SER A 99 6.27 -9.00 -6.02
CA SER A 99 7.62 -9.57 -6.06
C SER A 99 8.49 -9.18 -4.86
N MET A 100 8.39 -7.94 -4.38
CA MET A 100 9.12 -7.49 -3.20
C MET A 100 8.68 -8.20 -1.91
N LEU A 101 7.39 -8.52 -1.81
CA LEU A 101 6.85 -9.29 -0.68
C LEU A 101 7.31 -10.75 -0.75
N LEU A 102 7.29 -11.37 -1.93
CA LEU A 102 7.75 -12.76 -2.14
C LEU A 102 9.27 -12.95 -1.87
N GLU A 103 10.07 -11.87 -1.89
CA GLU A 103 11.47 -11.94 -1.46
C GLU A 103 11.63 -12.22 0.05
N LYS A 104 10.60 -11.96 0.86
CA LYS A 104 10.67 -12.00 2.33
C LYS A 104 9.61 -12.90 2.98
N PHE A 105 8.55 -13.20 2.28
CA PHE A 105 7.42 -14.00 2.76
C PHE A 105 7.30 -15.29 1.97
N SER A 106 6.82 -16.35 2.62
CA SER A 106 6.70 -17.69 2.03
C SER A 106 5.60 -17.77 0.96
N SER A 107 4.52 -17.01 1.15
CA SER A 107 3.44 -16.87 0.17
C SER A 107 2.76 -15.51 0.27
N VAL A 108 2.19 -15.07 -0.85
CA VAL A 108 1.50 -13.78 -0.97
C VAL A 108 0.20 -13.99 -1.73
N GLU A 109 -0.91 -13.71 -1.08
CA GLU A 109 -2.23 -13.64 -1.70
C GLU A 109 -2.50 -12.18 -2.08
N PHE A 110 -2.64 -11.90 -3.37
CA PHE A 110 -2.75 -10.53 -3.89
C PHE A 110 -4.11 -10.33 -4.55
N GLU A 111 -5.04 -9.73 -3.85
CA GLU A 111 -6.36 -9.37 -4.36
C GLU A 111 -6.35 -7.95 -4.91
N LYS A 112 -7.00 -7.78 -6.07
CA LYS A 112 -7.08 -6.50 -6.79
C LYS A 112 -8.54 -6.16 -7.04
N ASP A 113 -8.91 -4.94 -6.73
CA ASP A 113 -10.20 -4.36 -7.04
C ASP A 113 -10.04 -3.07 -7.85
N LEU A 114 -11.12 -2.55 -8.40
CA LEU A 114 -11.12 -1.33 -9.22
C LEU A 114 -10.01 -1.34 -10.30
N MET A 115 -9.93 -2.44 -11.06
CA MET A 115 -8.92 -2.64 -12.12
C MET A 115 -7.47 -2.57 -11.59
N GLY A 116 -7.26 -2.91 -10.31
CA GLY A 116 -5.96 -2.85 -9.64
C GLY A 116 -5.66 -1.52 -8.97
N GLY A 117 -6.63 -0.61 -8.88
CA GLY A 117 -6.51 0.67 -8.17
C GLY A 117 -6.73 0.57 -6.66
N ALA A 118 -7.28 -0.53 -6.19
CA ALA A 118 -7.35 -0.91 -4.78
C ALA A 118 -6.76 -2.31 -4.62
N ILE A 119 -6.06 -2.55 -3.52
CA ILE A 119 -5.43 -3.84 -3.24
C ILE A 119 -5.70 -4.29 -1.80
N MET A 120 -5.90 -5.58 -1.65
CA MET A 120 -5.77 -6.28 -0.38
C MET A 120 -4.76 -7.40 -0.54
N VAL A 121 -3.73 -7.40 0.30
CA VAL A 121 -2.62 -8.35 0.20
C VAL A 121 -2.43 -9.04 1.54
N THR A 122 -2.37 -10.37 1.52
CA THR A 122 -2.00 -11.17 2.68
C THR A 122 -0.67 -11.85 2.41
N ALA A 123 0.36 -11.50 3.18
CA ALA A 123 1.69 -12.09 3.10
C ALA A 123 1.94 -12.99 4.32
N HIS A 124 2.30 -14.25 4.10
CA HIS A 124 2.53 -15.25 5.14
C HIS A 124 4.05 -15.44 5.35
N LYS A 125 4.46 -15.35 6.62
CA LYS A 125 5.85 -15.56 7.01
C LYS A 125 6.16 -17.05 7.15
#